data_915a9775589eb982fa0ed48938e62395
#
_entry.id   915a9775589eb982fa0ed48938e62395
#
_cell.length_a   1.000
_cell.length_b   1.000
_cell.length_c   1.000
_cell.angle_alpha   90.00
_cell.angle_beta   90.00
_cell.angle_gamma   90.00
#
_symmetry.space_group_name_H-M   'P 1'
#
loop_
_entity.id
_entity.type
_entity.pdbx_description
1 polymer ?
#
loop_
_entity_poly.entity_id
_entity_poly.type
_entity_poly.pdbx_seq_one_letter_code
_entity_poly.pdbx_strand_id
1 'polypeptide(L)' 'MEHKWIYINEITTLHADDDGVCLSNEYNSITIDPYTLVDWLPNIIEVAFQEKEKRDKEKIEELKNIVNETI' A
#
# COMPACT_ATOMS: atom_id res chain seq x y z
N MET A 1 -19.46 -11.83 15.74
CA MET A 1 -18.05 -11.38 15.56
C MET A 1 -18.06 -9.94 15.07
N GLU A 2 -17.32 -9.10 15.74
CA GLU A 2 -17.26 -7.70 15.35
C GLU A 2 -16.32 -7.51 14.15
N HIS A 3 -16.82 -6.84 13.12
CA HIS A 3 -16.01 -6.48 11.98
C HIS A 3 -15.24 -5.21 12.30
N LYS A 4 -13.95 -5.26 12.06
CA LYS A 4 -13.07 -4.13 12.35
C LYS A 4 -12.73 -3.39 11.06
N TRP A 5 -13.00 -2.09 11.04
CA TRP A 5 -12.67 -1.21 9.94
C TRP A 5 -11.44 -0.40 10.28
N ILE A 6 -10.49 -0.36 9.36
CA ILE A 6 -9.27 0.41 9.49
C ILE A 6 -9.20 1.38 8.31
N TYR A 7 -9.11 2.64 8.62
CA TYR A 7 -8.95 3.69 7.60
C TYR A 7 -7.46 3.95 7.41
N ILE A 8 -6.91 3.43 6.30
CA ILE A 8 -5.48 3.55 6.01
C ILE A 8 -5.14 4.97 5.59
N ASN A 9 -5.99 5.55 4.74
CA ASN A 9 -5.92 6.94 4.35
C ASN A 9 -7.31 7.42 3.92
N GLU A 10 -7.42 8.61 3.33
CA GLU A 10 -8.70 9.21 2.96
C GLU A 10 -9.52 8.37 1.98
N ILE A 11 -8.85 7.56 1.16
CA ILE A 11 -9.51 6.79 0.10
C ILE A 11 -9.39 5.28 0.26
N THR A 12 -8.61 4.81 1.24
CA THR A 12 -8.32 3.38 1.38
C THR A 12 -8.77 2.86 2.74
N THR A 13 -9.57 1.82 2.72
CA THR A 13 -10.04 1.14 3.94
C THR A 13 -9.69 -0.33 3.90
N LEU A 14 -9.51 -0.88 5.10
CA LEU A 14 -9.26 -2.30 5.30
C LEU A 14 -10.30 -2.82 6.30
N HIS A 15 -10.95 -3.92 5.98
CA HIS A 15 -11.86 -4.57 6.92
C HIS A 15 -11.84 -6.08 6.74
N ALA A 16 -12.30 -6.78 7.75
CA ALA A 16 -12.45 -8.23 7.71
C ALA A 16 -13.91 -8.60 7.79
N ASP A 17 -14.32 -9.60 7.04
CA ASP A 17 -15.66 -10.17 7.09
C ASP A 17 -15.57 -11.69 6.92
N ASP A 18 -16.72 -12.35 6.74
CA ASP A 18 -16.78 -13.80 6.61
C ASP A 18 -16.08 -14.33 5.35
N ASP A 19 -15.93 -13.50 4.33
CA ASP A 19 -15.24 -13.86 3.08
C ASP A 19 -13.72 -13.71 3.16
N GLY A 20 -13.22 -12.91 4.10
CA GLY A 20 -11.80 -12.71 4.27
C GLY A 20 -11.45 -11.28 4.62
N VAL A 21 -10.25 -10.88 4.24
CA VAL A 21 -9.76 -9.51 4.44
C VAL A 21 -9.97 -8.72 3.17
N CYS A 22 -10.73 -7.65 3.27
CA CYS A 22 -11.06 -6.80 2.14
C CYS A 22 -10.28 -5.48 2.20
N LEU A 23 -9.56 -5.19 1.15
CA LEU A 23 -8.87 -3.92 0.96
C LEU A 23 -9.57 -3.17 -0.17
N SER A 24 -10.08 -1.99 0.12
CA SER A 24 -10.84 -1.22 -0.87
C SER A 24 -10.37 0.22 -0.95
N ASN A 25 -10.44 0.76 -2.15
CA ASN A 25 -10.19 2.17 -2.39
C ASN A 25 -11.35 2.78 -3.17
N GLU A 26 -11.15 3.97 -3.68
CA GLU A 26 -12.16 4.73 -4.41
C GLU A 26 -12.69 4.01 -5.65
N TYR A 27 -11.86 3.18 -6.28
CA TYR A 27 -12.19 2.54 -7.56
C TYR A 27 -12.42 1.04 -7.48
N ASN A 28 -11.69 0.36 -6.61
CA ASN A 28 -11.65 -1.09 -6.58
C ASN A 28 -11.64 -1.65 -5.17
N SER A 29 -12.03 -2.90 -5.06
CA SER A 29 -11.87 -3.66 -3.82
C SER A 29 -11.35 -5.05 -4.15
N ILE A 30 -10.58 -5.60 -3.22
CA ILE A 30 -10.06 -6.96 -3.34
C ILE A 30 -10.22 -7.66 -1.99
N THR A 31 -10.68 -8.91 -2.05
CA THR A 31 -10.85 -9.74 -0.85
C THR A 31 -9.87 -10.89 -0.93
N ILE A 32 -9.09 -11.07 0.12
CA ILE A 32 -8.06 -12.11 0.20
C ILE A 32 -8.34 -12.99 1.41
N ASP A 33 -8.25 -14.30 1.20
CA ASP A 33 -8.32 -15.27 2.30
C ASP A 33 -7.26 -14.95 3.36
N PRO A 34 -7.61 -14.94 4.67
CA PRO A 34 -6.66 -14.56 5.71
C PRO A 34 -5.40 -15.44 5.76
N TYR A 35 -5.56 -16.73 5.52
CA TYR A 35 -4.40 -17.65 5.54
C TYR A 35 -3.43 -17.35 4.42
N THR A 36 -3.95 -17.09 3.24
CA THR A 36 -3.14 -16.71 2.07
C THR A 36 -2.46 -15.38 2.33
N LEU A 37 -3.18 -14.40 2.88
CA LEU A 37 -2.61 -13.08 3.15
C LEU A 37 -1.44 -13.16 4.13
N VAL A 38 -1.60 -13.92 5.22
CA VAL A 38 -0.55 -14.08 6.22
C VAL A 38 0.69 -14.76 5.63
N ASP A 39 0.48 -15.78 4.80
CA ASP A 39 1.58 -16.51 4.16
C ASP A 39 2.37 -15.62 3.20
N TRP A 40 1.70 -14.70 2.50
CA TRP A 40 2.34 -13.83 1.53
C TRP A 40 2.73 -12.46 2.08
N LEU A 41 2.40 -12.17 3.32
CA LEU A 41 2.67 -10.87 3.92
C LEU A 41 4.15 -10.46 3.85
N PRO A 42 5.11 -11.33 4.17
CA PRO A 42 6.53 -10.97 4.03
C PRO A 42 6.91 -10.56 2.61
N ASN A 43 6.38 -11.25 1.61
CA ASN A 43 6.63 -10.91 0.21
C ASN A 43 5.98 -9.59 -0.19
N ILE A 44 4.77 -9.34 0.32
CA ILE A 44 4.05 -8.09 0.07
C ILE A 44 4.83 -6.92 0.66
N ILE A 45 5.35 -7.07 1.87
CA ILE A 45 6.17 -6.06 2.53
C ILE A 45 7.43 -5.78 1.73
N GLU A 46 8.11 -6.83 1.26
CA GLU A 46 9.32 -6.68 0.45
C GLU A 46 9.07 -5.88 -0.82
N VAL A 47 8.03 -6.22 -1.56
CA VAL A 47 7.66 -5.51 -2.78
C VAL A 47 7.31 -4.05 -2.49
N ALA A 48 6.58 -3.80 -1.40
CA ALA A 48 6.21 -2.45 -1.00
C ALA A 48 7.44 -1.60 -0.66
N PHE A 49 8.41 -2.17 0.06
CA PHE A 49 9.65 -1.47 0.37
C PHE A 49 10.47 -1.17 -0.88
N GLN A 50 10.57 -2.12 -1.80
CA GLN A 50 11.29 -1.92 -3.06
C GLN A 50 10.67 -0.77 -3.87
N GLU A 51 9.37 -0.74 -3.98
CA GLU A 51 8.68 0.32 -4.70
C GLU A 51 8.84 1.67 -4.00
N LYS A 52 8.78 1.68 -2.68
CA LYS A 52 9.00 2.90 -1.90
C LYS A 52 10.40 3.45 -2.12
N GLU A 53 11.42 2.61 -2.07
CA GLU A 53 12.80 3.01 -2.30
C GLU A 53 12.99 3.58 -3.70
N LYS A 54 12.39 2.93 -4.69
CA LYS A 54 12.43 3.40 -6.08
C LYS A 54 11.85 4.81 -6.21
N ARG A 55 10.68 5.04 -5.63
CA ARG A 55 10.02 6.34 -5.67
C ARG A 55 10.78 7.40 -4.91
N ASP A 56 11.37 7.04 -3.77
CA ASP A 56 12.18 7.95 -3.00
C ASP A 56 13.43 8.40 -3.78
N LYS A 57 14.07 7.49 -4.51
CA LYS A 57 15.22 7.81 -5.38
C LYS A 57 14.82 8.73 -6.52
N GLU A 58 13.71 8.45 -7.18
CA GLU A 58 13.19 9.28 -8.26
C GLU A 58 12.90 10.70 -7.76
N LYS A 59 12.32 10.81 -6.59
CA LYS A 59 12.01 12.10 -5.97
C LYS A 59 13.27 12.90 -5.65
N ILE A 60 14.30 12.24 -5.14
CA ILE A 60 15.59 12.88 -4.85
C ILE A 60 16.24 13.38 -6.15
N GLU A 61 16.18 12.59 -7.22
CA GLU A 61 16.72 12.98 -8.52
C GLU A 61 15.99 14.19 -9.11
N GLU A 62 14.66 14.23 -8.98
CA GLU A 62 13.88 15.39 -9.41
C GLU A 62 14.28 16.65 -8.66
N LEU A 63 14.47 16.56 -7.35
CA LEU A 63 14.90 17.69 -6.52
C LEU A 63 16.30 18.17 -6.92
N LYS A 64 17.23 17.25 -7.21
CA LYS A 64 18.56 17.59 -7.67
C LYS A 64 18.53 18.30 -9.02
N ASN A 65 17.70 17.84 -9.93
CA ASN A 65 17.54 18.45 -11.24
C ASN A 65 16.99 19.87 -11.15
N ILE A 66 15.99 20.09 -10.28
CA ILE A 66 15.42 21.41 -10.05
C ILE A 66 16.47 22.37 -9.48
N VAL A 67 17.28 21.93 -8.53
CA VAL A 67 18.35 22.74 -7.94
C VAL A 67 19.40 23.08 -9.00
N ASN A 68 19.76 22.12 -9.86
CA ASN A 68 20.74 22.34 -10.91
C ASN A 68 20.24 23.31 -11.99
N GLU A 69 18.94 23.28 -12.28
CA GLU A 69 18.35 24.19 -13.26
C GLU A 69 18.25 25.62 -12.77
N THR A 70 18.16 25.83 -11.46
CA THR A 70 18.05 27.16 -10.86
C THR A 70 19.42 27.85 -10.65
N ILE A 71 20.49 27.13 -10.86
CA ILE A 71 21.84 27.66 -10.79
C ILE A 71 22.33 28.03 -12.19
#